data_61e948d43ac5d5e795ac8594d199a85f
#
_entry.id   61e948d43ac5d5e795ac8594d199a85f
#
_cell.length_a   1.000
_cell.length_b   1.000
_cell.length_c   1.000
_cell.angle_alpha   90.00
_cell.angle_beta   90.00
_cell.angle_gamma   90.00
#
_symmetry.space_group_name_H-M   'P 1'
#
loop_
_entity.id
_entity.type
_entity.pdbx_description
1 polymer ?
#
loop_
_entity_poly.entity_id
_entity_poly.type
_entity_poly.pdbx_seq_one_letter_code
_entity_poly.pdbx_strand_id
1 'polypeptide(L)'
;MRYELLGNLRVVDGPQISSIGAQKIEILFATLLANADHVVSCNQLMNEIWGEQPPRRALAGLHVYVSELRKFLHRPDRAQSPIITHAPGYVLRLDGDELDSESFLTLAGVGRRLVREQRYEEARELLEEALSLWRGPALGDLGQGPVLSNFATRLTETRLECLEMLADVQLERGRHRELIGMLYTLTTENPLRETFHRQLMLALYRSERRADALKAYQSARRVLIEELGLEPCAPMRDLHEAILRSEVLEPVGV
;
A
#
# COMPACT_ATOMS: atom_id res chain seq x y z
N MET A 1 8.04 20.83 2.80
CA MET A 1 7.76 20.01 1.59
C MET A 1 6.98 18.76 1.96
N ARG A 2 6.27 18.18 0.99
CA ARG A 2 5.70 16.85 1.11
C ARG A 2 6.25 15.95 0.00
N TYR A 3 6.78 14.81 0.38
CA TYR A 3 7.25 13.78 -0.54
C TYR A 3 6.14 12.73 -0.72
N GLU A 4 5.83 12.40 -1.94
CA GLU A 4 4.73 11.50 -2.25
C GLU A 4 5.21 10.28 -3.03
N LEU A 5 5.03 9.08 -2.42
CA LEU A 5 5.44 7.77 -2.91
C LEU A 5 4.24 6.83 -3.19
N LEU A 6 3.04 7.20 -2.75
CA LEU A 6 1.82 6.41 -2.95
C LEU A 6 1.23 6.65 -4.35
N GLY A 7 2.01 6.41 -5.35
CA GLY A 7 1.87 6.64 -6.78
C GLY A 7 3.23 6.96 -7.37
N ASN A 8 3.28 7.61 -8.53
CA ASN A 8 4.55 8.11 -9.08
C ASN A 8 5.18 9.11 -8.11
N LEU A 9 6.50 8.97 -7.92
CA LEU A 9 7.28 9.84 -7.04
C LEU A 9 7.14 11.31 -7.46
N ARG A 10 6.79 12.16 -6.51
CA ARG A 10 6.77 13.61 -6.71
C ARG A 10 7.05 14.37 -5.42
N VAL A 11 7.47 15.61 -5.57
CA VAL A 11 7.73 16.56 -4.48
C VAL A 11 6.72 17.69 -4.59
N VAL A 12 6.02 17.96 -3.52
CA VAL A 12 5.03 19.05 -3.42
C VAL A 12 5.56 20.11 -2.47
N ASP A 13 5.70 21.35 -2.98
CA ASP A 13 6.12 22.50 -2.20
C ASP A 13 5.12 23.65 -2.39
N GLY A 14 4.21 23.79 -1.44
CA GLY A 14 3.05 24.68 -1.60
C GLY A 14 2.23 24.31 -2.84
N PRO A 15 2.01 25.22 -3.80
CA PRO A 15 1.27 24.93 -5.03
C PRO A 15 2.12 24.24 -6.11
N GLN A 16 3.43 24.15 -5.93
CA GLN A 16 4.34 23.62 -6.93
C GLN A 16 4.52 22.10 -6.77
N ILE A 17 4.35 21.36 -7.89
CA ILE A 17 4.61 19.94 -7.97
C ILE A 17 5.79 19.73 -8.91
N SER A 18 6.80 19.00 -8.43
CA SER A 18 8.02 18.71 -9.17
C SER A 18 8.29 17.20 -9.20
N SER A 19 8.85 16.73 -10.31
CA SER A 19 9.30 15.34 -10.48
C SER A 19 10.72 15.31 -11.06
N ILE A 20 11.41 14.19 -10.88
CA ILE A 20 12.75 13.96 -11.39
C ILE A 20 12.64 13.19 -12.70
N GLY A 21 13.15 13.75 -13.81
CA GLY A 21 13.08 13.08 -15.13
C GLY A 21 14.14 12.01 -15.37
N ALA A 22 15.17 11.93 -14.51
CA ALA A 22 16.27 10.97 -14.67
C ALA A 22 16.03 9.75 -13.77
N GLN A 23 15.62 8.63 -14.36
CA GLN A 23 15.22 7.40 -13.65
C GLN A 23 16.20 6.96 -12.55
N LYS A 24 17.52 7.00 -12.79
CA LYS A 24 18.51 6.58 -11.78
C LYS A 24 18.58 7.52 -10.57
N ILE A 25 18.34 8.80 -10.78
CA ILE A 25 18.26 9.80 -9.69
C ILE A 25 16.95 9.62 -8.94
N GLU A 26 15.88 9.29 -9.64
CA GLU A 26 14.57 9.00 -9.06
C GLU A 26 14.62 7.74 -8.18
N ILE A 27 15.27 6.66 -8.64
CA ILE A 27 15.53 5.44 -7.84
C ILE A 27 16.34 5.77 -6.58
N LEU A 28 17.44 6.55 -6.72
CA LEU A 28 18.23 7.00 -5.57
C LEU A 28 17.37 7.75 -4.56
N PHE A 29 16.55 8.68 -5.03
CA PHE A 29 15.71 9.51 -4.18
C PHE A 29 14.65 8.68 -3.47
N ALA A 30 13.93 7.84 -4.21
CA ALA A 30 12.95 6.92 -3.64
C ALA A 30 13.55 5.99 -2.58
N THR A 31 14.77 5.48 -2.83
CA THR A 31 15.48 4.61 -1.88
C THR A 31 15.85 5.35 -0.58
N LEU A 32 16.27 6.60 -0.69
CA LEU A 32 16.55 7.44 0.47
C LEU A 32 15.27 7.80 1.25
N LEU A 33 14.16 8.09 0.55
CA LEU A 33 12.85 8.35 1.16
C LEU A 33 12.26 7.10 1.83
N ALA A 34 12.38 5.94 1.20
CA ALA A 34 11.93 4.66 1.78
C ALA A 34 12.69 4.30 3.08
N ASN A 35 13.85 4.93 3.30
CA ASN A 35 14.68 4.81 4.49
C ASN A 35 14.92 6.18 5.15
N ALA A 36 13.92 7.06 5.12
CA ALA A 36 14.05 8.40 5.69
C ALA A 36 14.60 8.33 7.12
N ASP A 37 15.46 9.28 7.46
CA ASP A 37 16.17 9.37 8.74
C ASP A 37 17.13 8.23 9.09
N HIS A 38 17.30 7.25 8.19
CA HIS A 38 18.25 6.14 8.35
C HIS A 38 19.37 6.20 7.30
N VAL A 39 20.55 5.70 7.69
CA VAL A 39 21.70 5.66 6.77
C VAL A 39 21.52 4.51 5.78
N VAL A 40 21.60 4.83 4.49
CA VAL A 40 21.66 3.85 3.41
C VAL A 40 23.09 3.82 2.87
N SER A 41 23.71 2.64 2.88
CA SER A 41 25.10 2.48 2.45
C SER A 41 25.25 2.70 0.93
N CYS A 42 26.44 3.18 0.50
CA CYS A 42 26.73 3.32 -0.93
C CYS A 42 26.53 2.00 -1.69
N ASN A 43 26.87 0.85 -1.08
CA ASN A 43 26.67 -0.45 -1.71
C ASN A 43 25.18 -0.77 -1.93
N GLN A 44 24.33 -0.51 -0.95
CA GLN A 44 22.87 -0.69 -1.10
C GLN A 44 22.33 0.23 -2.20
N LEU A 45 22.71 1.51 -2.22
CA LEU A 45 22.30 2.47 -3.26
C LEU A 45 22.78 2.05 -4.66
N MET A 46 24.01 1.58 -4.78
CA MET A 46 24.53 1.09 -6.07
C MET A 46 23.78 -0.17 -6.53
N ASN A 47 23.51 -1.10 -5.63
CA ASN A 47 22.73 -2.30 -5.95
C ASN A 47 21.30 -1.95 -6.40
N GLU A 48 20.67 -0.97 -5.75
CA GLU A 48 19.33 -0.52 -6.12
C GLU A 48 19.29 0.13 -7.51
N ILE A 49 20.30 0.94 -7.85
CA ILE A 49 20.37 1.70 -9.11
C ILE A 49 20.82 0.86 -10.30
N TRP A 50 21.74 -0.10 -10.10
CA TRP A 50 22.37 -0.85 -11.18
C TRP A 50 22.22 -2.38 -11.09
N GLY A 51 21.62 -2.90 -10.00
CA GLY A 51 21.51 -4.34 -9.76
C GLY A 51 22.86 -5.00 -9.55
N GLU A 52 22.97 -6.26 -9.94
CA GLU A 52 24.17 -7.08 -9.77
C GLU A 52 25.36 -6.69 -10.68
N GLN A 53 25.14 -5.83 -11.67
CA GLN A 53 26.16 -5.45 -12.66
C GLN A 53 26.44 -3.94 -12.65
N PRO A 54 26.98 -3.39 -11.56
CA PRO A 54 27.33 -1.98 -11.51
C PRO A 54 28.48 -1.65 -12.47
N PRO A 55 28.45 -0.46 -13.12
CA PRO A 55 29.56 -0.04 -13.99
C PRO A 55 30.85 0.17 -13.17
N ARG A 56 32.02 0.09 -13.83
CA ARG A 56 33.33 0.26 -13.17
C ARG A 56 33.45 1.54 -12.32
N ARG A 57 32.72 2.59 -12.66
CA ARG A 57 32.72 3.89 -11.97
C ARG A 57 31.38 4.15 -11.23
N ALA A 58 30.69 3.10 -10.78
CA ALA A 58 29.38 3.24 -10.13
C ALA A 58 29.41 4.21 -8.95
N LEU A 59 30.43 4.14 -8.08
CA LEU A 59 30.55 5.02 -6.94
C LEU A 59 30.70 6.50 -7.35
N ALA A 60 31.49 6.79 -8.39
CA ALA A 60 31.61 8.15 -8.92
C ALA A 60 30.27 8.63 -9.52
N GLY A 61 29.55 7.76 -10.21
CA GLY A 61 28.20 8.03 -10.71
C GLY A 61 27.21 8.33 -9.57
N LEU A 62 27.26 7.55 -8.50
CA LEU A 62 26.42 7.78 -7.30
C LEU A 62 26.67 9.17 -6.71
N HIS A 63 27.93 9.59 -6.58
CA HIS A 63 28.29 10.93 -6.09
C HIS A 63 27.70 12.05 -6.98
N VAL A 64 27.72 11.86 -8.30
CA VAL A 64 27.09 12.81 -9.24
C VAL A 64 25.58 12.86 -9.01
N TYR A 65 24.90 11.70 -8.92
CA TYR A 65 23.46 11.66 -8.69
C TYR A 65 23.06 12.29 -7.35
N VAL A 66 23.83 12.08 -6.29
CA VAL A 66 23.61 12.74 -5.00
C VAL A 66 23.77 14.26 -5.13
N SER A 67 24.78 14.73 -5.88
CA SER A 67 24.97 16.17 -6.13
C SER A 67 23.80 16.78 -6.90
N GLU A 68 23.29 16.10 -7.91
CA GLU A 68 22.13 16.53 -8.69
C GLU A 68 20.86 16.56 -7.84
N LEU A 69 20.64 15.51 -7.03
CA LEU A 69 19.51 15.44 -6.13
C LEU A 69 19.56 16.53 -5.04
N ARG A 70 20.75 16.87 -4.52
CA ARG A 70 20.94 18.00 -3.60
C ARG A 70 20.56 19.34 -4.24
N LYS A 71 20.88 19.53 -5.52
CA LYS A 71 20.48 20.74 -6.26
C LYS A 71 18.96 20.79 -6.45
N PHE A 72 18.34 19.66 -6.81
CA PHE A 72 16.90 19.55 -6.98
C PHE A 72 16.13 19.87 -5.68
N LEU A 73 16.63 19.40 -4.54
CA LEU A 73 16.03 19.61 -3.21
C LEU A 73 16.50 20.90 -2.54
N HIS A 74 17.28 21.74 -3.23
CA HIS A 74 17.75 23.00 -2.67
C HIS A 74 16.60 23.97 -2.41
N ARG A 75 16.59 24.55 -1.21
CA ARG A 75 15.62 25.56 -0.79
C ARG A 75 16.34 26.77 -0.23
N PRO A 76 15.93 28.00 -0.61
CA PRO A 76 16.55 29.25 -0.10
C PRO A 76 16.42 29.43 1.41
N ASP A 77 15.35 28.85 2.01
CA ASP A 77 15.05 28.94 3.44
C ASP A 77 15.79 27.89 4.29
N ARG A 78 16.46 26.90 3.67
CA ARG A 78 17.26 25.88 4.36
C ARG A 78 18.75 26.08 4.11
N ALA A 79 19.51 26.25 5.19
CA ALA A 79 20.97 26.41 5.12
C ALA A 79 21.69 25.11 4.66
N GLN A 80 21.09 23.95 4.88
CA GLN A 80 21.70 22.66 4.58
C GLN A 80 20.77 21.80 3.70
N SER A 81 21.40 20.98 2.85
CA SER A 81 20.67 19.98 2.07
C SER A 81 20.05 18.91 2.99
N PRO A 82 18.83 18.41 2.68
CA PRO A 82 18.25 17.30 3.44
C PRO A 82 19.04 15.99 3.29
N ILE A 83 19.92 15.88 2.28
CA ILE A 83 20.77 14.71 2.08
C ILE A 83 22.12 14.94 2.70
N ILE A 84 22.41 14.23 3.79
CA ILE A 84 23.65 14.31 4.54
C ILE A 84 24.55 13.13 4.18
N THR A 85 25.85 13.38 4.01
CA THR A 85 26.85 12.33 3.89
C THR A 85 27.14 11.78 5.28
N HIS A 86 26.91 10.48 5.47
CA HIS A 86 27.14 9.78 6.73
C HIS A 86 27.72 8.39 6.42
N ALA A 87 28.96 8.14 6.82
CA ALA A 87 29.59 6.85 6.55
C ALA A 87 28.74 5.70 7.11
N PRO A 88 28.49 4.63 6.34
CA PRO A 88 29.09 4.28 5.04
C PRO A 88 28.29 4.74 3.80
N GLY A 89 27.46 5.76 3.89
CA GLY A 89 26.62 6.20 2.78
C GLY A 89 25.98 7.58 2.96
N TYR A 90 24.65 7.63 2.82
CA TYR A 90 23.85 8.84 2.86
C TYR A 90 22.60 8.64 3.70
N VAL A 91 22.11 9.73 4.29
CA VAL A 91 20.82 9.80 4.98
C VAL A 91 20.04 11.00 4.43
N LEU A 92 18.75 10.80 4.17
CA LEU A 92 17.82 11.88 3.91
C LEU A 92 17.09 12.19 5.21
N ARG A 93 17.19 13.44 5.68
CA ARG A 93 16.50 13.94 6.86
C ARG A 93 15.21 14.62 6.45
N LEU A 94 14.10 14.24 7.06
CA LEU A 94 12.81 14.88 6.82
C LEU A 94 12.76 16.27 7.47
N ASP A 95 13.25 16.42 8.71
CA ASP A 95 13.33 17.70 9.44
C ASP A 95 12.04 18.52 9.37
N GLY A 96 10.90 17.86 9.58
CA GLY A 96 9.57 18.47 9.52
C GLY A 96 8.91 18.48 8.13
N ASP A 97 9.56 17.96 7.11
CA ASP A 97 8.90 17.64 5.84
C ASP A 97 8.03 16.38 6.00
N GLU A 98 6.96 16.28 5.22
CA GLU A 98 6.00 15.19 5.29
C GLU A 98 6.32 14.10 4.25
N LEU A 99 6.04 12.84 4.61
CA LEU A 99 6.12 11.70 3.71
C LEU A 99 4.77 10.97 3.70
N ASP A 100 4.11 10.91 2.54
CA ASP A 100 2.75 10.35 2.41
C ASP A 100 2.66 8.88 2.85
N SER A 101 3.71 8.09 2.63
CA SER A 101 3.77 6.71 3.09
C SER A 101 3.82 6.57 4.62
N GLU A 102 4.48 7.49 5.35
CA GLU A 102 4.46 7.51 6.82
C GLU A 102 3.11 7.93 7.36
N SER A 103 2.50 8.96 6.76
CA SER A 103 1.14 9.39 7.08
C SER A 103 0.15 8.25 6.88
N PHE A 104 0.23 7.55 5.75
CA PHE A 104 -0.59 6.36 5.46
C PHE A 104 -0.43 5.27 6.52
N LEU A 105 0.81 4.88 6.83
CA LEU A 105 1.08 3.82 7.83
C LEU A 105 0.59 4.21 9.22
N THR A 106 0.69 5.48 9.59
CA THR A 106 0.19 6.02 10.85
C THR A 106 -1.34 5.93 10.92
N LEU A 107 -2.04 6.43 9.88
CA LEU A 107 -3.50 6.37 9.80
C LEU A 107 -4.01 4.91 9.79
N ALA A 108 -3.38 4.03 9.02
CA ALA A 108 -3.69 2.60 8.99
C ALA A 108 -3.53 1.94 10.37
N GLY A 109 -2.46 2.29 11.09
CA GLY A 109 -2.21 1.80 12.46
C GLY A 109 -3.27 2.25 13.46
N VAL A 110 -3.69 3.52 13.39
CA VAL A 110 -4.77 4.06 14.23
C VAL A 110 -6.11 3.42 13.84
N GLY A 111 -6.42 3.33 12.54
CA GLY A 111 -7.64 2.69 12.04
C GLY A 111 -7.78 1.25 12.53
N ARG A 112 -6.70 0.46 12.45
CA ARG A 112 -6.65 -0.93 12.98
C ARG A 112 -6.94 -0.99 14.48
N ARG A 113 -6.42 -0.05 15.27
CA ARG A 113 -6.72 0.02 16.71
C ARG A 113 -8.19 0.33 16.96
N LEU A 114 -8.76 1.31 16.25
CA LEU A 114 -10.17 1.68 16.39
C LEU A 114 -11.13 0.54 16.00
N VAL A 115 -10.78 -0.25 14.99
CA VAL A 115 -11.55 -1.47 14.65
C VAL A 115 -11.57 -2.44 15.83
N ARG A 116 -10.44 -2.70 16.48
CA ARG A 116 -10.36 -3.56 17.67
C ARG A 116 -11.15 -3.00 18.86
N GLU A 117 -11.24 -1.68 18.99
CA GLU A 117 -12.01 -0.98 20.00
C GLU A 117 -13.51 -0.87 19.62
N GLN A 118 -13.94 -1.43 18.49
CA GLN A 118 -15.29 -1.36 17.94
C GLN A 118 -15.80 0.07 17.67
N ARG A 119 -14.89 1.00 17.52
CA ARG A 119 -15.16 2.41 17.18
C ARG A 119 -15.28 2.57 15.66
N TYR A 120 -16.28 1.92 15.10
CA TYR A 120 -16.39 1.68 13.66
C TYR A 120 -16.53 2.96 12.83
N GLU A 121 -17.21 4.01 13.33
CA GLU A 121 -17.32 5.26 12.55
C GLU A 121 -15.97 5.96 12.43
N GLU A 122 -15.27 6.12 13.54
CA GLU A 122 -13.95 6.75 13.55
C GLU A 122 -12.91 5.90 12.76
N ALA A 123 -13.00 4.58 12.87
CA ALA A 123 -12.17 3.68 12.06
C ALA A 123 -12.40 3.89 10.57
N ARG A 124 -13.67 3.99 10.14
CA ARG A 124 -14.04 4.24 8.74
C ARG A 124 -13.42 5.53 8.22
N GLU A 125 -13.59 6.64 8.96
CA GLU A 125 -13.07 7.94 8.55
C GLU A 125 -11.56 7.91 8.34
N LEU A 126 -10.81 7.34 9.30
CA LEU A 126 -9.35 7.26 9.20
C LEU A 126 -8.87 6.28 8.13
N LEU A 127 -9.56 5.16 7.91
CA LEU A 127 -9.22 4.23 6.85
C LEU A 127 -9.50 4.83 5.46
N GLU A 128 -10.61 5.56 5.30
CA GLU A 128 -10.91 6.30 4.07
C GLU A 128 -9.88 7.41 3.82
N GLU A 129 -9.48 8.16 4.85
CA GLU A 129 -8.41 9.16 4.77
C GLU A 129 -7.08 8.50 4.35
N ALA A 130 -6.67 7.41 5.00
CA ALA A 130 -5.47 6.67 4.65
C ALA A 130 -5.49 6.21 3.17
N LEU A 131 -6.60 5.64 2.71
CA LEU A 131 -6.75 5.17 1.34
C LEU A 131 -6.78 6.32 0.32
N SER A 132 -7.25 7.50 0.70
CA SER A 132 -7.28 8.69 -0.17
C SER A 132 -5.90 9.23 -0.52
N LEU A 133 -4.86 8.89 0.24
CA LEU A 133 -3.48 9.26 -0.06
C LEU A 133 -2.92 8.54 -1.29
N TRP A 134 -3.55 7.42 -1.70
CA TRP A 134 -3.11 6.63 -2.84
C TRP A 134 -3.57 7.24 -4.17
N ARG A 135 -2.60 7.49 -5.05
CA ARG A 135 -2.81 8.05 -6.40
C ARG A 135 -2.58 7.02 -7.51
N GLY A 136 -2.06 5.83 -7.15
CA GLY A 136 -1.72 4.75 -8.05
C GLY A 136 -0.89 3.68 -7.33
N PRO A 137 -0.23 2.75 -8.06
CA PRO A 137 0.70 1.79 -7.46
C PRO A 137 1.83 2.51 -6.72
N ALA A 138 2.22 2.01 -5.55
CA ALA A 138 3.34 2.59 -4.78
C ALA A 138 4.60 2.67 -5.64
N LEU A 139 5.26 3.83 -5.63
CA LEU A 139 6.47 4.11 -6.43
C LEU A 139 6.27 4.06 -7.96
N GLY A 140 5.07 3.83 -8.49
CA GLY A 140 4.86 3.62 -9.93
C GLY A 140 5.75 2.48 -10.45
N ASP A 141 6.57 2.77 -11.46
CA ASP A 141 7.45 1.78 -12.12
C ASP A 141 8.86 1.68 -11.49
N LEU A 142 9.13 2.35 -10.35
CA LEU A 142 10.47 2.41 -9.74
C LEU A 142 10.85 1.17 -8.91
N GLY A 143 9.89 0.34 -8.52
CA GLY A 143 10.06 -0.74 -7.54
C GLY A 143 10.81 -1.99 -8.04
N GLN A 144 11.86 -1.85 -8.86
CA GLN A 144 12.58 -3.01 -9.44
C GLN A 144 13.73 -3.53 -8.58
N GLY A 145 14.34 -2.69 -7.74
CA GLY A 145 15.41 -3.09 -6.83
C GLY A 145 14.87 -3.68 -5.51
N PRO A 146 15.74 -4.38 -4.73
CA PRO A 146 15.31 -5.12 -3.55
C PRO A 146 14.72 -4.24 -2.44
N VAL A 147 15.25 -3.02 -2.24
CA VAL A 147 14.77 -2.11 -1.20
C VAL A 147 13.40 -1.56 -1.56
N LEU A 148 13.26 -1.02 -2.79
CA LEU A 148 12.02 -0.41 -3.24
C LEU A 148 10.93 -1.46 -3.48
N SER A 149 11.27 -2.64 -3.98
CA SER A 149 10.32 -3.75 -4.13
C SER A 149 9.72 -4.17 -2.79
N ASN A 150 10.57 -4.40 -1.77
CA ASN A 150 10.10 -4.74 -0.43
C ASN A 150 9.26 -3.61 0.19
N PHE A 151 9.67 -2.36 -0.02
CA PHE A 151 8.93 -1.20 0.47
C PHE A 151 7.54 -1.10 -0.18
N ALA A 152 7.47 -1.22 -1.52
CA ALA A 152 6.22 -1.21 -2.26
C ALA A 152 5.28 -2.37 -1.88
N THR A 153 5.83 -3.58 -1.72
CA THR A 153 5.07 -4.76 -1.27
C THR A 153 4.45 -4.52 0.11
N ARG A 154 5.24 -4.02 1.07
CA ARG A 154 4.73 -3.72 2.43
C ARG A 154 3.60 -2.68 2.41
N LEU A 155 3.74 -1.62 1.63
CA LEU A 155 2.71 -0.60 1.49
C LEU A 155 1.44 -1.16 0.84
N THR A 156 1.60 -1.96 -0.21
CA THR A 156 0.48 -2.60 -0.92
C THR A 156 -0.28 -3.57 0.00
N GLU A 157 0.42 -4.41 0.77
CA GLU A 157 -0.22 -5.30 1.74
C GLU A 157 -0.97 -4.51 2.83
N THR A 158 -0.38 -3.43 3.35
CA THR A 158 -1.08 -2.56 4.32
C THR A 158 -2.32 -1.90 3.70
N ARG A 159 -2.25 -1.50 2.41
CA ARG A 159 -3.42 -0.97 1.69
C ARG A 159 -4.53 -2.00 1.57
N LEU A 160 -4.21 -3.23 1.20
CA LEU A 160 -5.18 -4.31 1.09
C LEU A 160 -5.80 -4.63 2.46
N GLU A 161 -5.01 -4.64 3.53
CA GLU A 161 -5.52 -4.76 4.90
C GLU A 161 -6.47 -3.62 5.29
N CYS A 162 -6.17 -2.38 4.92
CA CYS A 162 -7.09 -1.25 5.14
C CYS A 162 -8.42 -1.43 4.38
N LEU A 163 -8.39 -1.94 3.15
CA LEU A 163 -9.58 -2.23 2.36
C LEU A 163 -10.41 -3.36 2.97
N GLU A 164 -9.77 -4.41 3.50
CA GLU A 164 -10.45 -5.49 4.24
C GLU A 164 -11.14 -4.95 5.49
N MET A 165 -10.42 -4.18 6.31
CA MET A 165 -10.98 -3.58 7.53
C MET A 165 -12.14 -2.62 7.21
N LEU A 166 -12.01 -1.80 6.17
CA LEU A 166 -13.08 -0.91 5.73
C LEU A 166 -14.32 -1.68 5.30
N ALA A 167 -14.15 -2.77 4.55
CA ALA A 167 -15.24 -3.64 4.14
C ALA A 167 -15.93 -4.30 5.36
N ASP A 168 -15.16 -4.83 6.32
CA ASP A 168 -15.72 -5.42 7.54
C ASP A 168 -16.49 -4.38 8.37
N VAL A 169 -15.94 -3.19 8.59
CA VAL A 169 -16.62 -2.08 9.28
C VAL A 169 -17.95 -1.72 8.61
N GLN A 170 -17.97 -1.66 7.28
CA GLN A 170 -19.20 -1.34 6.53
C GLN A 170 -20.23 -2.47 6.59
N LEU A 171 -19.78 -3.74 6.59
CA LEU A 171 -20.63 -4.92 6.76
C LEU A 171 -21.30 -4.93 8.15
N GLU A 172 -20.54 -4.61 9.21
CA GLU A 172 -21.07 -4.50 10.58
C GLU A 172 -22.13 -3.38 10.71
N ARG A 173 -21.98 -2.32 9.92
CA ARG A 173 -22.94 -1.18 9.90
C ARG A 173 -24.14 -1.41 8.98
N GLY A 174 -24.30 -2.58 8.39
CA GLY A 174 -25.42 -2.89 7.51
C GLY A 174 -25.36 -2.26 6.11
N ARG A 175 -24.21 -1.68 5.70
CA ARG A 175 -24.03 -1.02 4.39
C ARG A 175 -23.61 -1.98 3.28
N HIS A 176 -24.14 -3.20 3.30
CA HIS A 176 -23.67 -4.28 2.41
C HIS A 176 -23.88 -3.96 0.92
N ARG A 177 -24.98 -3.26 0.55
CA ARG A 177 -25.29 -2.97 -0.86
C ARG A 177 -24.27 -2.03 -1.49
N GLU A 178 -23.75 -1.07 -0.70
CA GLU A 178 -22.76 -0.08 -1.15
C GLU A 178 -21.39 -0.73 -1.45
N LEU A 179 -21.06 -1.84 -0.75
CA LEU A 179 -19.80 -2.54 -0.87
C LEU A 179 -19.70 -3.44 -2.12
N ILE A 180 -20.81 -3.93 -2.64
CA ILE A 180 -20.81 -4.98 -3.66
C ILE A 180 -19.96 -4.60 -4.87
N GLY A 181 -20.09 -3.36 -5.37
CA GLY A 181 -19.30 -2.88 -6.52
C GLY A 181 -17.80 -2.88 -6.24
N MET A 182 -17.40 -2.33 -5.10
CA MET A 182 -16.00 -2.31 -4.66
C MET A 182 -15.44 -3.73 -4.50
N LEU A 183 -16.17 -4.61 -3.85
CA LEU A 183 -15.74 -5.99 -3.60
C LEU A 183 -15.62 -6.81 -4.90
N TYR A 184 -16.46 -6.59 -5.91
CA TYR A 184 -16.25 -7.19 -7.23
C TYR A 184 -14.94 -6.74 -7.89
N THR A 185 -14.59 -5.45 -7.78
CA THR A 185 -13.31 -4.95 -8.28
C THR A 185 -12.15 -5.59 -7.51
N LEU A 186 -12.19 -5.59 -6.17
CA LEU A 186 -11.14 -6.15 -5.33
C LEU A 186 -10.91 -7.65 -5.56
N THR A 187 -11.99 -8.43 -5.74
CA THR A 187 -11.88 -9.88 -6.05
C THR A 187 -11.30 -10.14 -7.44
N THR A 188 -11.51 -9.23 -8.39
CA THR A 188 -10.93 -9.31 -9.74
C THR A 188 -9.45 -8.96 -9.73
N GLU A 189 -9.08 -7.90 -9.00
CA GLU A 189 -7.68 -7.44 -8.89
C GLU A 189 -6.83 -8.35 -8.00
N ASN A 190 -7.45 -9.02 -7.01
CA ASN A 190 -6.77 -9.88 -6.02
C ASN A 190 -7.46 -11.26 -5.93
N PRO A 191 -7.43 -12.06 -7.00
CA PRO A 191 -8.25 -13.26 -7.12
C PRO A 191 -7.91 -14.38 -6.12
N LEU A 192 -6.71 -14.37 -5.55
CA LEU A 192 -6.28 -15.37 -4.55
C LEU A 192 -6.48 -14.89 -3.10
N ARG A 193 -6.99 -13.66 -2.89
CA ARG A 193 -7.21 -13.12 -1.54
C ARG A 193 -8.61 -13.47 -1.05
N GLU A 194 -8.71 -14.57 -0.35
CA GLU A 194 -9.98 -15.17 0.05
C GLU A 194 -10.86 -14.28 0.94
N THR A 195 -10.27 -13.36 1.71
CA THR A 195 -11.00 -12.41 2.55
C THR A 195 -11.99 -11.58 1.72
N PHE A 196 -11.57 -11.04 0.58
CA PHE A 196 -12.44 -10.24 -0.28
C PHE A 196 -13.59 -11.07 -0.86
N HIS A 197 -13.33 -12.33 -1.23
CA HIS A 197 -14.39 -13.24 -1.71
C HIS A 197 -15.41 -13.54 -0.61
N ARG A 198 -14.94 -13.79 0.63
CA ARG A 198 -15.80 -14.01 1.79
C ARG A 198 -16.67 -12.77 2.08
N GLN A 199 -16.07 -11.59 2.07
CA GLN A 199 -16.78 -10.31 2.26
C GLN A 199 -17.81 -10.08 1.14
N LEU A 200 -17.48 -10.37 -0.13
CA LEU A 200 -18.42 -10.29 -1.25
C LEU A 200 -19.62 -11.23 -1.07
N MET A 201 -19.36 -12.50 -0.70
CA MET A 201 -20.41 -13.46 -0.43
C MET A 201 -21.35 -12.98 0.67
N LEU A 202 -20.80 -12.46 1.76
CA LEU A 202 -21.58 -11.95 2.90
C LEU A 202 -22.40 -10.72 2.50
N ALA A 203 -21.79 -9.76 1.77
CA ALA A 203 -22.46 -8.56 1.27
C ALA A 203 -23.64 -8.92 0.34
N LEU A 204 -23.44 -9.85 -0.57
CA LEU A 204 -24.48 -10.33 -1.49
C LEU A 204 -25.60 -11.03 -0.72
N TYR A 205 -25.27 -11.92 0.22
CA TYR A 205 -26.24 -12.66 1.00
C TYR A 205 -27.12 -11.75 1.85
N ARG A 206 -26.51 -10.79 2.59
CA ARG A 206 -27.23 -9.79 3.39
C ARG A 206 -28.04 -8.81 2.53
N SER A 207 -27.75 -8.74 1.22
CA SER A 207 -28.51 -7.96 0.24
C SER A 207 -29.64 -8.77 -0.44
N GLU A 208 -29.98 -9.96 0.07
CA GLU A 208 -31.00 -10.88 -0.46
C GLU A 208 -30.61 -11.49 -1.83
N ARG A 209 -29.34 -11.40 -2.22
CA ARG A 209 -28.78 -11.90 -3.48
C ARG A 209 -28.10 -13.27 -3.28
N ARG A 210 -28.82 -14.22 -2.66
CA ARG A 210 -28.31 -15.55 -2.31
C ARG A 210 -27.68 -16.29 -3.48
N ALA A 211 -28.34 -16.30 -4.63
CA ALA A 211 -27.83 -16.99 -5.82
C ALA A 211 -26.49 -16.40 -6.29
N ASP A 212 -26.32 -15.09 -6.20
CA ASP A 212 -25.06 -14.42 -6.59
C ASP A 212 -23.96 -14.71 -5.55
N ALA A 213 -24.28 -14.78 -4.27
CA ALA A 213 -23.34 -15.20 -3.22
C ALA A 213 -22.77 -16.60 -3.47
N LEU A 214 -23.63 -17.57 -3.82
CA LEU A 214 -23.22 -18.94 -4.16
C LEU A 214 -22.37 -18.98 -5.45
N LYS A 215 -22.70 -18.16 -6.46
CA LYS A 215 -21.88 -18.03 -7.68
C LYS A 215 -20.50 -17.44 -7.36
N ALA A 216 -20.42 -16.43 -6.47
CA ALA A 216 -19.15 -15.84 -6.04
C ALA A 216 -18.24 -16.90 -5.40
N TYR A 217 -18.79 -17.76 -4.53
CA TYR A 217 -18.05 -18.89 -3.97
C TYR A 217 -17.51 -19.82 -5.04
N GLN A 218 -18.36 -20.26 -5.99
CA GLN A 218 -17.95 -21.20 -7.04
C GLN A 218 -16.86 -20.60 -7.95
N SER A 219 -16.93 -19.29 -8.22
CA SER A 219 -15.91 -18.60 -8.99
C SER A 219 -14.57 -18.55 -8.25
N ALA A 220 -14.57 -18.18 -6.98
CA ALA A 220 -13.37 -18.14 -6.15
C ALA A 220 -12.74 -19.55 -6.00
N ARG A 221 -13.57 -20.58 -5.70
CA ARG A 221 -13.10 -21.96 -5.59
C ARG A 221 -12.41 -22.43 -6.87
N ARG A 222 -12.98 -22.14 -8.03
CA ARG A 222 -12.38 -22.49 -9.33
C ARG A 222 -11.01 -21.86 -9.49
N VAL A 223 -10.87 -20.56 -9.21
CA VAL A 223 -9.58 -19.84 -9.32
C VAL A 223 -8.54 -20.43 -8.36
N LEU A 224 -8.90 -20.69 -7.10
CA LEU A 224 -7.99 -21.27 -6.12
C LEU A 224 -7.50 -22.66 -6.53
N ILE A 225 -8.38 -23.49 -7.11
CA ILE A 225 -8.00 -24.82 -7.60
C ILE A 225 -7.11 -24.73 -8.84
N GLU A 226 -7.46 -23.87 -9.81
CA GLU A 226 -6.71 -23.72 -11.06
C GLU A 226 -5.32 -23.14 -10.84
N GLU A 227 -5.18 -22.14 -9.95
CA GLU A 227 -3.90 -21.44 -9.74
C GLU A 227 -3.02 -22.09 -8.66
N LEU A 228 -3.61 -22.68 -7.62
CA LEU A 228 -2.88 -23.17 -6.44
C LEU A 228 -3.09 -24.66 -6.15
N GLY A 229 -4.07 -25.31 -6.75
CA GLY A 229 -4.49 -26.66 -6.39
C GLY A 229 -5.14 -26.79 -5.02
N LEU A 230 -5.65 -25.68 -4.46
CA LEU A 230 -6.19 -25.62 -3.09
C LEU A 230 -7.70 -25.42 -3.09
N GLU A 231 -8.37 -26.06 -2.13
CA GLU A 231 -9.76 -25.75 -1.79
C GLU A 231 -9.82 -24.47 -0.93
N PRO A 232 -10.94 -23.71 -0.98
CA PRO A 232 -11.13 -22.53 -0.14
C PRO A 232 -10.88 -22.79 1.35
N CYS A 233 -10.44 -21.75 2.07
CA CYS A 233 -10.20 -21.83 3.52
C CYS A 233 -11.49 -22.14 4.31
N ALA A 234 -11.34 -22.61 5.55
CA ALA A 234 -12.47 -22.99 6.39
C ALA A 234 -13.51 -21.86 6.55
N PRO A 235 -13.14 -20.60 6.89
CA PRO A 235 -14.13 -19.52 7.04
C PRO A 235 -14.98 -19.28 5.79
N MET A 236 -14.42 -19.48 4.61
CA MET A 236 -15.15 -19.30 3.36
C MET A 236 -16.08 -20.47 3.06
N ARG A 237 -15.67 -21.71 3.40
CA ARG A 237 -16.53 -22.90 3.30
C ARG A 237 -17.68 -22.84 4.30
N ASP A 238 -17.41 -22.45 5.54
CA ASP A 238 -18.42 -22.35 6.59
C ASP A 238 -19.50 -21.32 6.21
N LEU A 239 -19.09 -20.18 5.67
CA LEU A 239 -20.01 -19.17 5.14
C LEU A 239 -20.86 -19.73 3.98
N HIS A 240 -20.26 -20.47 3.07
CA HIS A 240 -20.98 -21.11 1.95
C HIS A 240 -22.04 -22.08 2.46
N GLU A 241 -21.71 -22.93 3.46
CA GLU A 241 -22.68 -23.85 4.06
C GLU A 241 -23.82 -23.11 4.79
N ALA A 242 -23.51 -22.07 5.54
CA ALA A 242 -24.52 -21.26 6.22
C ALA A 242 -25.49 -20.62 5.21
N ILE A 243 -24.97 -20.11 4.08
CA ILE A 243 -25.78 -19.57 2.98
C ILE A 243 -26.67 -20.69 2.37
N LEU A 244 -26.16 -21.91 2.19
CA LEU A 244 -26.94 -23.04 1.67
C LEU A 244 -28.07 -23.44 2.63
N ARG A 245 -27.88 -23.35 3.93
CA ARG A 245 -28.89 -23.64 4.94
C ARG A 245 -29.86 -22.48 5.17
N SER A 246 -29.65 -21.33 4.54
CA SER A 246 -30.42 -20.09 4.76
C SER A 246 -30.37 -19.62 6.22
N GLU A 247 -29.23 -19.81 6.89
CA GLU A 247 -29.02 -19.35 8.26
C GLU A 247 -29.02 -17.81 8.34
N VAL A 248 -29.56 -17.27 9.44
CA VAL A 248 -29.46 -15.84 9.71
C VAL A 248 -28.03 -15.54 10.14
N LEU A 249 -27.28 -14.87 9.27
CA LEU A 249 -25.92 -14.44 9.56
C LEU A 249 -25.98 -13.07 10.24
N GLU A 250 -26.11 -13.08 11.57
CA GLU A 250 -26.01 -11.86 12.36
C GLU A 250 -24.58 -11.27 12.26
N PRO A 251 -24.43 -9.93 12.48
CA PRO A 251 -23.12 -9.35 12.65
C PRO A 251 -22.34 -10.14 13.69
N VAL A 252 -21.14 -10.56 13.35
CA VAL A 252 -20.25 -11.24 14.30
C VAL A 252 -19.82 -10.20 15.32
N GLY A 253 -20.47 -10.21 16.49
CA GLY A 253 -20.00 -9.44 17.63
C GLY A 253 -18.58 -9.91 17.95
N VAL A 254 -17.60 -9.08 17.64
CA VAL A 254 -16.20 -9.27 18.01
C VAL A 254 -16.00 -8.81 19.44
#